data_9bd80bd8a7253484950a222a43efabf7
#
_entry.id   9bd80bd8a7253484950a222a43efabf7
#
_cell.length_a   1.000
_cell.length_b   1.000
_cell.length_c   1.000
_cell.angle_alpha   90.00
_cell.angle_beta   90.00
_cell.angle_gamma   90.00
#
_symmetry.space_group_name_H-M   'P 1'
#
loop_
_entity.id
_entity.type
_entity.pdbx_description
1 polymer ?
#
loop_
_entity_poly.entity_id
_entity_poly.type
_entity_poly.pdbx_seq_one_letter_code
_entity_poly.pdbx_strand_id
1 'polypeptide(L)'
;MVGGASQGPVRVCFPFIGDDVGGSHISALKLIQNLDTSKVVPILVLQETAGPLAAFLQMEGQPFMGFPLPTTSPGKGTIPGDVMTYLTSTLPRMRRFIKEQKFDIVHTNDGRTHVNWGIAARLSGVRLVWHHRGDPDAKGANVLAPLIAHRMVTVSRFSRPRHPIRSLKGRLSVIHSPFDHPSTVPDRIAAKAALLDELGLAPGTRVLSFIGGLIERKRPLLFIDILDRFVREHPQIPVVGCVFGNSPAGSQDLEAAARVRCAERGLGQTVRFMGFRNPIEPFLAATDVLVVPAMGEPFGRTLIEAMFLGTPVVATDHGGNPEAIENERTGFLVTPEDAGAFMEPLSRLLSNPPLWARISDAARDHAFFSYSTHRHVENVMKIYDRALCSRKAGLATDLTSEIGG
;
A
#
# COMPACT_ATOMS: atom_id res chain seq x y z
N MET A 1 37.91 7.24 -23.59
CA MET A 1 36.53 7.63 -23.96
C MET A 1 35.96 6.49 -24.79
N VAL A 2 35.21 5.56 -24.17
CA VAL A 2 34.50 4.48 -24.86
C VAL A 2 33.07 4.98 -24.99
N GLY A 3 32.69 5.29 -26.22
CA GLY A 3 31.35 5.79 -26.55
C GLY A 3 30.28 4.78 -26.14
N GLY A 4 29.48 5.12 -25.13
CA GLY A 4 28.28 4.41 -24.79
C GLY A 4 27.24 4.64 -25.89
N ALA A 5 26.96 3.60 -26.68
CA ALA A 5 25.80 3.61 -27.54
C ALA A 5 24.59 3.99 -26.71
N SER A 6 23.86 5.03 -27.08
CA SER A 6 22.60 5.44 -26.45
C SER A 6 21.59 4.30 -26.66
N GLN A 7 21.50 3.40 -25.71
CA GLN A 7 20.36 2.50 -25.64
C GLN A 7 19.13 3.40 -25.42
N GLY A 8 18.10 3.23 -26.25
CA GLY A 8 16.83 3.94 -26.08
C GLY A 8 16.26 3.73 -24.67
N PRO A 9 15.18 4.41 -24.30
CA PRO A 9 14.61 4.33 -22.95
C PRO A 9 14.21 2.89 -22.60
N VAL A 10 14.41 2.52 -21.32
CA VAL A 10 14.11 1.19 -20.77
C VAL A 10 12.60 0.94 -20.82
N ARG A 11 12.16 -0.14 -21.43
CA ARG A 11 10.73 -0.50 -21.55
C ARG A 11 10.32 -1.36 -20.35
N VAL A 12 9.45 -0.82 -19.49
CA VAL A 12 9.00 -1.47 -18.25
C VAL A 12 7.52 -1.84 -18.35
N CYS A 13 7.22 -3.13 -18.27
CA CYS A 13 5.85 -3.65 -18.21
C CYS A 13 5.35 -3.62 -16.76
N PHE A 14 4.19 -3.01 -16.56
CA PHE A 14 3.43 -3.01 -15.29
C PHE A 14 2.13 -3.82 -15.49
N PRO A 15 2.15 -5.13 -15.21
CA PRO A 15 0.98 -5.97 -15.40
C PRO A 15 0.03 -5.90 -14.20
N PHE A 16 -1.27 -5.86 -14.49
CA PHE A 16 -2.36 -5.93 -13.51
C PHE A 16 -3.46 -6.86 -13.99
N ILE A 17 -4.22 -7.43 -13.02
CA ILE A 17 -5.42 -8.21 -13.36
C ILE A 17 -6.51 -7.27 -13.87
N GLY A 18 -6.89 -6.26 -13.12
CA GLY A 18 -7.89 -5.27 -13.54
C GLY A 18 -9.23 -5.35 -12.80
N ASP A 19 -9.44 -6.36 -11.97
CA ASP A 19 -10.70 -6.69 -11.27
C ASP A 19 -10.95 -5.90 -9.99
N ASP A 20 -9.97 -5.11 -9.51
CA ASP A 20 -10.07 -4.33 -8.28
C ASP A 20 -9.16 -3.09 -8.33
N VAL A 21 -9.44 -2.09 -7.48
CA VAL A 21 -8.60 -0.90 -7.26
C VAL A 21 -8.22 -0.85 -5.79
N GLY A 22 -6.94 -1.05 -5.50
CA GLY A 22 -6.42 -0.99 -4.13
C GLY A 22 -5.14 -0.14 -4.02
N GLY A 23 -4.61 -0.03 -2.81
CA GLY A 23 -3.43 0.79 -2.52
C GLY A 23 -2.18 0.42 -3.34
N SER A 24 -2.04 -0.84 -3.78
CA SER A 24 -0.96 -1.28 -4.67
C SER A 24 -1.08 -0.65 -6.06
N HIS A 25 -2.29 -0.56 -6.60
CA HIS A 25 -2.59 0.05 -7.90
C HIS A 25 -2.33 1.55 -7.88
N ILE A 26 -2.84 2.25 -6.85
CA ILE A 26 -2.60 3.68 -6.65
C ILE A 26 -1.09 3.97 -6.54
N SER A 27 -0.36 3.20 -5.75
CA SER A 27 1.09 3.39 -5.58
C SER A 27 1.87 3.13 -6.87
N ALA A 28 1.47 2.13 -7.67
CA ALA A 28 2.11 1.86 -8.95
C ALA A 28 1.79 2.95 -9.98
N LEU A 29 0.55 3.45 -10.00
CA LEU A 29 0.16 4.56 -10.88
C LEU A 29 0.96 5.83 -10.56
N LYS A 30 1.11 6.18 -9.29
CA LYS A 30 1.94 7.33 -8.86
C LYS A 30 3.40 7.19 -9.29
N LEU A 31 3.97 5.98 -9.19
CA LEU A 31 5.29 5.71 -9.75
C LEU A 31 5.30 5.97 -11.26
N ILE A 32 4.38 5.36 -12.01
CA ILE A 32 4.32 5.43 -13.49
C ILE A 32 4.20 6.86 -13.99
N GLN A 33 3.30 7.65 -13.40
CA GLN A 33 3.06 9.05 -13.76
C GLN A 33 4.25 9.98 -13.52
N ASN A 34 5.18 9.58 -12.63
CA ASN A 34 6.33 10.40 -12.25
C ASN A 34 7.68 9.83 -12.74
N LEU A 35 7.66 8.79 -13.57
CA LEU A 35 8.88 8.30 -14.24
C LEU A 35 9.35 9.30 -15.32
N ASP A 36 10.66 9.50 -15.39
CA ASP A 36 11.30 10.25 -16.50
C ASP A 36 11.17 9.45 -17.80
N THR A 37 10.25 9.85 -18.66
CA THR A 37 9.94 9.15 -19.93
C THR A 37 11.11 9.15 -20.93
N SER A 38 12.09 10.03 -20.75
CA SER A 38 13.33 9.99 -21.55
C SER A 38 14.22 8.79 -21.17
N LYS A 39 14.08 8.25 -19.97
CA LYS A 39 14.85 7.11 -19.44
C LYS A 39 14.06 5.82 -19.39
N VAL A 40 12.75 5.90 -19.08
CA VAL A 40 11.86 4.73 -18.90
C VAL A 40 10.54 4.95 -19.61
N VAL A 41 10.16 4.01 -20.44
CA VAL A 41 8.81 3.93 -21.05
C VAL A 41 7.99 2.93 -20.24
N PRO A 42 7.09 3.40 -19.35
CA PRO A 42 6.19 2.52 -18.62
C PRO A 42 5.04 2.07 -19.52
N ILE A 43 4.73 0.78 -19.52
CA ILE A 43 3.61 0.19 -20.25
C ILE A 43 2.73 -0.55 -19.25
N LEU A 44 1.52 -0.02 -19.01
CA LEU A 44 0.52 -0.72 -18.23
C LEU A 44 -0.14 -1.78 -19.08
N VAL A 45 -0.30 -2.97 -18.53
CA VAL A 45 -0.95 -4.11 -19.19
C VAL A 45 -2.06 -4.63 -18.28
N LEU A 46 -3.31 -4.62 -18.79
CA LEU A 46 -4.47 -5.15 -18.08
C LEU A 46 -4.94 -6.47 -18.67
N GLN A 47 -5.24 -7.44 -17.81
CA GLN A 47 -5.91 -8.67 -18.20
C GLN A 47 -7.42 -8.46 -18.38
N GLU A 48 -8.05 -7.68 -17.48
CA GLU A 48 -9.44 -7.26 -17.58
C GLU A 48 -9.52 -5.80 -18.03
N THR A 49 -9.99 -5.58 -19.24
CA THR A 49 -10.02 -4.25 -19.86
C THR A 49 -11.33 -3.49 -19.64
N ALA A 50 -12.32 -4.12 -19.03
CA ALA A 50 -13.62 -3.54 -18.66
C ALA A 50 -13.89 -3.56 -17.15
N GLY A 51 -12.88 -3.90 -16.32
CA GLY A 51 -12.97 -3.96 -14.87
C GLY A 51 -12.78 -2.60 -14.19
N PRO A 52 -12.93 -2.56 -12.85
CA PRO A 52 -12.81 -1.33 -12.07
C PRO A 52 -11.49 -0.59 -12.27
N LEU A 53 -10.37 -1.30 -12.44
CA LEU A 53 -9.07 -0.68 -12.67
C LEU A 53 -9.00 0.01 -14.05
N ALA A 54 -9.61 -0.58 -15.08
CA ALA A 54 -9.68 0.05 -16.40
C ALA A 54 -10.44 1.37 -16.34
N ALA A 55 -11.61 1.39 -15.68
CA ALA A 55 -12.40 2.61 -15.49
C ALA A 55 -11.60 3.67 -14.70
N PHE A 56 -10.92 3.27 -13.63
CA PHE A 56 -10.07 4.17 -12.84
C PHE A 56 -8.92 4.77 -13.66
N LEU A 57 -8.20 3.96 -14.45
CA LEU A 57 -7.11 4.45 -15.30
C LEU A 57 -7.61 5.39 -16.40
N GLN A 58 -8.81 5.15 -16.95
CA GLN A 58 -9.44 6.05 -17.92
C GLN A 58 -9.78 7.41 -17.29
N MET A 59 -10.32 7.43 -16.08
CA MET A 59 -10.58 8.67 -15.33
C MET A 59 -9.29 9.45 -15.04
N GLU A 60 -8.19 8.75 -14.75
CA GLU A 60 -6.86 9.33 -14.53
C GLU A 60 -6.13 9.70 -15.83
N GLY A 61 -6.74 9.51 -17.00
CA GLY A 61 -6.13 9.78 -18.29
C GLY A 61 -4.90 8.92 -18.59
N GLN A 62 -4.78 7.76 -17.93
CA GLN A 62 -3.62 6.89 -18.03
C GLN A 62 -3.84 5.79 -19.09
N PRO A 63 -3.07 5.78 -20.20
CA PRO A 63 -3.22 4.75 -21.23
C PRO A 63 -2.75 3.38 -20.72
N PHE A 64 -3.43 2.34 -21.17
CA PHE A 64 -3.06 0.94 -20.93
C PHE A 64 -3.23 0.07 -22.16
N MET A 65 -2.55 -1.06 -22.16
CA MET A 65 -2.64 -2.10 -23.20
C MET A 65 -3.46 -3.28 -22.67
N GLY A 66 -4.46 -3.71 -23.43
CA GLY A 66 -5.24 -4.91 -23.10
C GLY A 66 -4.47 -6.18 -23.44
N PHE A 67 -4.41 -7.13 -22.50
CA PHE A 67 -3.90 -8.48 -22.72
C PHE A 67 -4.78 -9.49 -22.00
N PRO A 68 -5.99 -9.74 -22.52
CA PRO A 68 -6.94 -10.63 -21.85
C PRO A 68 -6.39 -12.06 -21.78
N LEU A 69 -6.35 -12.57 -20.56
CA LEU A 69 -5.98 -13.94 -20.25
C LEU A 69 -7.16 -14.64 -19.59
N PRO A 70 -7.29 -15.97 -19.76
CA PRO A 70 -8.22 -16.73 -18.93
C PRO A 70 -7.91 -16.48 -17.46
N THR A 71 -8.93 -16.32 -16.63
CA THR A 71 -8.81 -16.02 -15.18
C THR A 71 -8.15 -17.12 -14.36
N THR A 72 -7.82 -18.23 -14.96
CA THR A 72 -7.15 -19.39 -14.36
C THR A 72 -5.66 -19.11 -14.11
N SER A 73 -5.40 -18.28 -13.11
CA SER A 73 -4.04 -18.09 -12.61
C SER A 73 -3.72 -19.11 -11.53
N PRO A 74 -2.53 -19.76 -11.53
CA PRO A 74 -2.10 -20.58 -10.41
C PRO A 74 -2.14 -19.76 -9.11
N GLY A 75 -3.01 -20.15 -8.18
CA GLY A 75 -3.22 -19.41 -6.94
C GLY A 75 -4.00 -20.24 -5.91
N LYS A 76 -4.47 -19.61 -4.87
CA LYS A 76 -5.27 -20.28 -3.83
C LYS A 76 -6.59 -20.80 -4.45
N GLY A 77 -6.81 -22.11 -4.39
CA GLY A 77 -7.99 -22.78 -5.00
C GLY A 77 -7.77 -23.27 -6.45
N THR A 78 -6.57 -23.15 -7.01
CA THR A 78 -6.25 -23.66 -8.36
C THR A 78 -6.35 -25.19 -8.40
N ILE A 79 -7.11 -25.70 -9.36
CA ILE A 79 -7.21 -27.15 -9.63
C ILE A 79 -6.11 -27.59 -10.63
N PRO A 80 -5.75 -28.88 -10.70
CA PRO A 80 -4.70 -29.38 -11.60
C PRO A 80 -4.90 -29.00 -13.07
N GLY A 81 -6.15 -28.95 -13.56
CA GLY A 81 -6.48 -28.53 -14.92
C GLY A 81 -6.09 -27.08 -15.22
N ASP A 82 -6.21 -26.18 -14.25
CA ASP A 82 -5.82 -24.77 -14.39
C ASP A 82 -4.30 -24.63 -14.56
N VAL A 83 -3.53 -25.43 -13.82
CA VAL A 83 -2.05 -25.46 -13.96
C VAL A 83 -1.66 -25.92 -15.34
N MET A 84 -2.30 -26.98 -15.86
CA MET A 84 -2.04 -27.49 -17.20
C MET A 84 -2.38 -26.45 -18.27
N THR A 85 -3.55 -25.81 -18.17
CA THR A 85 -3.98 -24.73 -19.08
C THR A 85 -2.99 -23.55 -19.04
N TYR A 86 -2.53 -23.19 -17.83
CA TYR A 86 -1.52 -22.15 -17.69
C TYR A 86 -0.23 -22.54 -18.41
N LEU A 87 0.31 -23.72 -18.20
CA LEU A 87 1.58 -24.16 -18.80
C LEU A 87 1.52 -24.34 -20.30
N THR A 88 0.42 -24.86 -20.84
CA THR A 88 0.32 -25.22 -22.27
C THR A 88 -0.21 -24.11 -23.15
N SER A 89 -1.03 -23.20 -22.63
CA SER A 89 -1.70 -22.14 -23.40
C SER A 89 -1.28 -20.74 -22.93
N THR A 90 -1.48 -20.42 -21.66
CA THR A 90 -1.31 -19.05 -21.14
C THR A 90 0.15 -18.62 -21.13
N LEU A 91 1.04 -19.44 -20.60
CA LEU A 91 2.47 -19.13 -20.48
C LEU A 91 3.18 -18.95 -21.83
N PRO A 92 2.98 -19.80 -22.85
CA PRO A 92 3.54 -19.56 -24.19
C PRO A 92 3.05 -18.25 -24.81
N ARG A 93 1.76 -17.92 -24.67
CA ARG A 93 1.16 -16.67 -25.15
C ARG A 93 1.78 -15.45 -24.44
N MET A 94 1.92 -15.50 -23.13
CA MET A 94 2.58 -14.42 -22.34
C MET A 94 4.03 -14.22 -22.76
N ARG A 95 4.79 -15.32 -22.93
CA ARG A 95 6.19 -15.24 -23.37
C ARG A 95 6.34 -14.62 -24.75
N ARG A 96 5.45 -14.97 -25.70
CA ARG A 96 5.42 -14.36 -27.03
C ARG A 96 5.16 -12.86 -26.92
N PHE A 97 4.12 -12.46 -26.19
CA PHE A 97 3.76 -11.07 -25.96
C PHE A 97 4.92 -10.27 -25.34
N ILE A 98 5.56 -10.79 -24.29
CA ILE A 98 6.71 -10.15 -23.63
C ILE A 98 7.85 -9.88 -24.64
N LYS A 99 8.12 -10.84 -25.54
CA LYS A 99 9.17 -10.70 -26.55
C LYS A 99 8.78 -9.74 -27.66
N GLU A 100 7.56 -9.79 -28.17
CA GLU A 100 7.04 -8.90 -29.22
C GLU A 100 7.05 -7.44 -28.77
N GLN A 101 6.68 -7.20 -27.50
CA GLN A 101 6.68 -5.85 -26.91
C GLN A 101 8.08 -5.36 -26.53
N LYS A 102 9.12 -6.21 -26.61
CA LYS A 102 10.51 -5.88 -26.31
C LYS A 102 10.69 -5.26 -24.92
N PHE A 103 10.03 -5.83 -23.91
CA PHE A 103 10.21 -5.37 -22.53
C PHE A 103 11.61 -5.71 -22.02
N ASP A 104 12.22 -4.76 -21.31
CA ASP A 104 13.48 -4.95 -20.58
C ASP A 104 13.23 -5.43 -19.16
N ILE A 105 12.16 -4.92 -18.55
CA ILE A 105 11.76 -5.21 -17.17
C ILE A 105 10.27 -5.54 -17.13
N VAL A 106 9.90 -6.53 -16.34
CA VAL A 106 8.53 -6.75 -15.84
C VAL A 106 8.52 -6.39 -14.36
N HIS A 107 7.72 -5.39 -13.97
CA HIS A 107 7.57 -4.90 -12.61
C HIS A 107 6.20 -5.27 -12.07
N THR A 108 6.13 -6.32 -11.26
CA THR A 108 4.88 -6.84 -10.69
C THR A 108 4.59 -6.23 -9.32
N ASN A 109 3.29 -5.96 -9.02
CA ASN A 109 2.87 -5.21 -7.84
C ASN A 109 1.80 -5.90 -6.96
N ASP A 110 1.24 -7.02 -7.41
CA ASP A 110 0.23 -7.79 -6.66
C ASP A 110 0.49 -9.30 -6.71
N GLY A 111 -0.18 -10.05 -5.80
CA GLY A 111 0.10 -11.47 -5.60
C GLY A 111 -0.13 -12.34 -6.84
N ARG A 112 -1.17 -12.06 -7.63
CA ARG A 112 -1.51 -12.86 -8.82
C ARG A 112 -0.56 -12.56 -9.99
N THR A 113 -0.28 -11.29 -10.24
CA THR A 113 0.69 -10.90 -11.28
C THR A 113 2.11 -11.33 -10.93
N HIS A 114 2.46 -11.39 -9.65
CA HIS A 114 3.74 -11.95 -9.19
C HIS A 114 3.96 -13.38 -9.71
N VAL A 115 2.97 -14.24 -9.60
CA VAL A 115 3.07 -15.63 -10.01
C VAL A 115 3.08 -15.73 -11.54
N ASN A 116 2.06 -15.19 -12.20
CA ASN A 116 1.87 -15.36 -13.64
C ASN A 116 2.95 -14.68 -14.48
N TRP A 117 3.06 -13.36 -14.30
CA TRP A 117 4.00 -12.56 -15.07
C TRP A 117 5.44 -12.78 -14.63
N GLY A 118 5.66 -13.10 -13.35
CA GLY A 118 6.99 -13.40 -12.85
C GLY A 118 7.62 -14.61 -13.51
N ILE A 119 6.88 -15.72 -13.62
CA ILE A 119 7.33 -16.94 -14.31
C ILE A 119 7.55 -16.65 -15.79
N ALA A 120 6.59 -16.00 -16.45
CA ALA A 120 6.68 -15.66 -17.86
C ALA A 120 7.90 -14.76 -18.17
N ALA A 121 8.15 -13.73 -17.37
CA ALA A 121 9.29 -12.83 -17.49
C ALA A 121 10.62 -13.61 -17.35
N ARG A 122 10.72 -14.45 -16.31
CA ARG A 122 11.93 -15.25 -16.05
C ARG A 122 12.27 -16.18 -17.21
N LEU A 123 11.26 -16.87 -17.74
CA LEU A 123 11.42 -17.80 -18.88
C LEU A 123 11.59 -17.09 -20.23
N SER A 124 11.30 -15.79 -20.31
CA SER A 124 11.55 -14.97 -21.50
C SER A 124 12.91 -14.26 -21.48
N GLY A 125 13.70 -14.43 -20.42
CA GLY A 125 14.99 -13.75 -20.24
C GLY A 125 14.90 -12.27 -19.90
N VAL A 126 13.69 -11.78 -19.54
CA VAL A 126 13.41 -10.39 -19.15
C VAL A 126 13.63 -10.21 -17.65
N ARG A 127 14.09 -9.04 -17.24
CA ARG A 127 14.35 -8.76 -15.82
C ARG A 127 13.04 -8.65 -15.04
N LEU A 128 12.95 -9.37 -13.91
CA LEU A 128 11.80 -9.32 -13.01
C LEU A 128 12.13 -8.48 -11.78
N VAL A 129 11.37 -7.42 -11.59
CA VAL A 129 11.27 -6.66 -10.33
C VAL A 129 9.99 -7.09 -9.63
N TRP A 130 10.13 -7.73 -8.48
CA TRP A 130 9.03 -8.21 -7.64
C TRP A 130 8.78 -7.19 -6.53
N HIS A 131 7.74 -6.38 -6.64
CA HIS A 131 7.41 -5.36 -5.64
C HIS A 131 6.35 -5.89 -4.68
N HIS A 132 6.79 -6.49 -3.58
CA HIS A 132 5.93 -7.11 -2.58
C HIS A 132 5.32 -6.06 -1.64
N ARG A 133 3.99 -6.06 -1.55
CA ARG A 133 3.20 -5.06 -0.80
C ARG A 133 2.29 -5.71 0.26
N GLY A 134 2.61 -6.92 0.68
CA GLY A 134 1.72 -7.74 1.49
C GLY A 134 2.40 -8.41 2.67
N ASP A 135 1.80 -9.52 3.07
CA ASP A 135 2.15 -10.33 4.21
C ASP A 135 3.58 -10.91 4.08
N PRO A 136 4.44 -10.78 5.11
CA PRO A 136 5.76 -11.39 5.15
C PRO A 136 5.74 -12.93 5.03
N ASP A 137 4.64 -13.58 5.38
CA ASP A 137 4.49 -15.04 5.31
C ASP A 137 3.92 -15.53 3.98
N ALA A 138 3.63 -14.62 3.03
CA ALA A 138 3.12 -14.99 1.72
C ALA A 138 4.02 -16.02 1.01
N LYS A 139 3.45 -17.15 0.59
CA LYS A 139 4.20 -18.23 -0.08
C LYS A 139 4.94 -17.75 -1.32
N GLY A 140 4.33 -16.88 -2.13
CA GLY A 140 4.98 -16.30 -3.31
C GLY A 140 6.26 -15.56 -2.96
N ALA A 141 6.25 -14.76 -1.90
CA ALA A 141 7.38 -13.97 -1.44
C ALA A 141 8.49 -14.84 -0.84
N ASN A 142 8.12 -15.92 -0.13
CA ASN A 142 9.06 -16.81 0.56
C ASN A 142 9.62 -17.94 -0.33
N VAL A 143 8.86 -18.40 -1.32
CA VAL A 143 9.25 -19.53 -2.17
C VAL A 143 9.60 -19.08 -3.58
N LEU A 144 8.68 -18.42 -4.28
CA LEU A 144 8.84 -18.13 -5.70
C LEU A 144 9.78 -16.94 -5.96
N ALA A 145 9.61 -15.82 -5.27
CA ALA A 145 10.45 -14.64 -5.45
C ALA A 145 11.96 -14.93 -5.27
N PRO A 146 12.41 -15.69 -4.23
CA PRO A 146 13.82 -16.05 -4.09
C PRO A 146 14.41 -16.79 -5.27
N LEU A 147 13.59 -17.54 -6.02
CA LEU A 147 14.02 -18.33 -7.18
C LEU A 147 14.07 -17.53 -8.47
N ILE A 148 13.06 -16.68 -8.72
CA ILE A 148 12.87 -16.06 -10.04
C ILE A 148 13.12 -14.56 -10.09
N ALA A 149 12.95 -13.81 -8.98
CA ALA A 149 13.11 -12.35 -8.98
C ALA A 149 14.58 -11.95 -9.13
N HIS A 150 14.86 -11.04 -10.05
CA HIS A 150 16.17 -10.41 -10.19
C HIS A 150 16.40 -9.37 -9.09
N ARG A 151 15.35 -8.62 -8.77
CA ARG A 151 15.28 -7.70 -7.63
C ARG A 151 13.94 -7.86 -6.94
N MET A 152 13.95 -7.79 -5.64
CA MET A 152 12.75 -7.74 -4.81
C MET A 152 12.71 -6.42 -4.06
N VAL A 153 11.56 -5.78 -4.08
CA VAL A 153 11.26 -4.56 -3.31
C VAL A 153 10.15 -4.91 -2.33
N THR A 154 10.25 -4.45 -1.09
CA THR A 154 9.17 -4.54 -0.10
C THR A 154 8.79 -3.14 0.36
N VAL A 155 7.52 -2.91 0.67
CA VAL A 155 7.01 -1.59 1.08
C VAL A 155 7.42 -1.20 2.50
N SER A 156 7.91 -2.15 3.29
CA SER A 156 8.39 -1.96 4.64
C SER A 156 9.39 -3.06 5.01
N ARG A 157 10.09 -2.87 6.13
CA ARG A 157 10.93 -3.93 6.72
C ARG A 157 10.07 -5.09 7.21
N PHE A 158 8.88 -4.78 7.75
CA PHE A 158 7.89 -5.77 8.17
C PHE A 158 7.49 -6.68 7.02
N SER A 159 7.26 -6.15 5.82
CA SER A 159 6.86 -6.92 4.63
C SER A 159 7.97 -7.79 4.02
N ARG A 160 9.18 -7.80 4.57
CA ARG A 160 10.24 -8.71 4.09
C ARG A 160 9.81 -10.16 4.27
N PRO A 161 10.10 -11.03 3.29
CA PRO A 161 9.87 -12.48 3.47
C PRO A 161 10.51 -12.96 4.76
N ARG A 162 9.71 -13.63 5.61
CA ARG A 162 10.16 -14.09 6.93
C ARG A 162 11.00 -15.36 6.85
N HIS A 163 10.64 -16.26 5.94
CA HIS A 163 11.25 -17.57 5.78
C HIS A 163 11.59 -17.87 4.31
N PRO A 164 12.43 -17.06 3.64
CA PRO A 164 12.73 -17.27 2.24
C PRO A 164 13.56 -18.54 2.06
N ILE A 165 13.14 -19.42 1.14
CA ILE A 165 13.82 -20.70 0.84
C ILE A 165 15.25 -20.48 0.30
N ARG A 166 15.59 -19.28 -0.14
CA ARG A 166 16.89 -18.88 -0.66
C ARG A 166 17.19 -17.44 -0.26
N SER A 167 18.45 -17.15 0.07
CA SER A 167 18.86 -15.81 0.47
C SER A 167 18.54 -14.74 -0.60
N LEU A 168 17.96 -13.65 -0.16
CA LEU A 168 17.68 -12.44 -0.94
C LEU A 168 18.72 -11.34 -0.69
N LYS A 169 19.82 -11.64 0.04
CA LYS A 169 20.90 -10.68 0.32
C LYS A 169 21.43 -10.06 -0.98
N GLY A 170 21.53 -8.72 -1.04
CA GLY A 170 21.94 -7.98 -2.23
C GLY A 170 20.88 -7.85 -3.34
N ARG A 171 19.74 -8.57 -3.23
CA ARG A 171 18.63 -8.50 -4.19
C ARG A 171 17.35 -7.89 -3.62
N LEU A 172 17.24 -7.73 -2.29
CA LEU A 172 16.09 -7.16 -1.60
C LEU A 172 16.37 -5.71 -1.17
N SER A 173 15.41 -4.84 -1.41
CA SER A 173 15.42 -3.44 -0.97
C SER A 173 14.08 -3.09 -0.33
N VAL A 174 14.08 -2.18 0.65
CA VAL A 174 12.86 -1.59 1.20
C VAL A 174 12.65 -0.23 0.55
N ILE A 175 11.49 -0.03 -0.06
CA ILE A 175 11.09 1.25 -0.65
C ILE A 175 9.63 1.48 -0.25
N HIS A 176 9.40 2.44 0.63
CA HIS A 176 8.06 2.79 1.09
C HIS A 176 7.18 3.26 -0.07
N SER A 177 5.87 3.07 0.06
CA SER A 177 4.89 3.52 -0.95
C SER A 177 4.99 5.03 -1.18
N PRO A 178 4.74 5.50 -2.42
CA PRO A 178 4.73 6.92 -2.73
C PRO A 178 3.45 7.60 -2.24
N PHE A 179 3.60 8.84 -1.81
CA PHE A 179 2.49 9.73 -1.50
C PHE A 179 2.74 11.08 -2.16
N ASP A 180 1.69 11.64 -2.76
CA ASP A 180 1.75 12.99 -3.27
C ASP A 180 1.45 13.98 -2.16
N HIS A 181 2.04 15.13 -2.30
CA HIS A 181 1.62 16.31 -1.58
C HIS A 181 0.16 16.61 -1.98
N PRO A 182 -0.79 16.73 -1.06
CA PRO A 182 -2.13 17.17 -1.44
C PRO A 182 -2.01 18.54 -2.12
N SER A 183 -2.58 18.67 -3.32
CA SER A 183 -2.56 19.92 -4.08
C SER A 183 -3.26 21.08 -3.34
N THR A 184 -4.22 20.72 -2.51
CA THR A 184 -4.94 21.61 -1.59
C THR A 184 -5.02 20.93 -0.24
N VAL A 185 -4.45 21.55 0.79
CA VAL A 185 -4.64 21.11 2.17
C VAL A 185 -5.99 21.64 2.63
N PRO A 186 -6.97 20.80 3.00
CA PRO A 186 -8.26 21.29 3.50
C PRO A 186 -8.07 22.16 4.74
N ASP A 187 -8.84 23.25 4.82
CA ASP A 187 -8.91 24.02 6.06
C ASP A 187 -9.49 23.13 7.17
N ARG A 188 -8.67 22.84 8.14
CA ARG A 188 -8.98 21.94 9.25
C ARG A 188 -10.18 22.42 10.08
N ILE A 189 -10.28 23.74 10.31
CA ILE A 189 -11.35 24.33 11.11
C ILE A 189 -12.67 24.22 10.36
N ALA A 190 -12.67 24.59 9.09
CA ALA A 190 -13.85 24.48 8.23
C ALA A 190 -14.28 23.03 8.01
N ALA A 191 -13.32 22.11 7.75
CA ALA A 191 -13.60 20.69 7.58
C ALA A 191 -14.21 20.06 8.84
N LYS A 192 -13.68 20.39 10.02
CA LYS A 192 -14.23 19.91 11.29
C LYS A 192 -15.60 20.46 11.57
N ALA A 193 -15.81 21.75 11.35
CA ALA A 193 -17.14 22.39 11.52
C ALA A 193 -18.19 21.71 10.62
N ALA A 194 -17.85 21.49 9.34
CA ALA A 194 -18.74 20.81 8.38
C ALA A 194 -19.08 19.36 8.81
N LEU A 195 -18.08 18.60 9.30
CA LEU A 195 -18.31 17.24 9.78
C LEU A 195 -19.21 17.22 11.03
N LEU A 196 -18.97 18.11 12.00
CA LEU A 196 -19.78 18.18 13.21
C LEU A 196 -21.22 18.62 12.91
N ASP A 197 -21.41 19.53 11.95
CA ASP A 197 -22.74 19.94 11.47
C ASP A 197 -23.47 18.79 10.77
N GLU A 198 -22.79 18.04 9.85
CA GLU A 198 -23.32 16.83 9.22
C GLU A 198 -23.84 15.82 10.27
N LEU A 199 -23.12 15.73 11.40
CA LEU A 199 -23.44 14.76 12.46
C LEU A 199 -24.41 15.32 13.53
N GLY A 200 -24.78 16.60 13.47
CA GLY A 200 -25.62 17.25 14.47
C GLY A 200 -24.96 17.35 15.85
N LEU A 201 -23.63 17.57 15.90
CA LEU A 201 -22.84 17.59 17.12
C LEU A 201 -22.35 18.99 17.50
N ALA A 202 -22.13 19.20 18.79
CA ALA A 202 -21.64 20.50 19.30
C ALA A 202 -20.19 20.79 18.81
N PRO A 203 -19.86 22.10 18.57
CA PRO A 203 -18.56 22.51 18.03
C PRO A 203 -17.34 22.10 18.86
N GLY A 204 -17.48 21.82 20.15
CA GLY A 204 -16.41 21.35 21.03
C GLY A 204 -16.13 19.85 20.99
N THR A 205 -16.93 19.08 20.25
CA THR A 205 -16.78 17.60 20.18
C THR A 205 -15.46 17.21 19.53
N ARG A 206 -14.73 16.27 20.12
CA ARG A 206 -13.50 15.69 19.60
C ARG A 206 -13.82 14.56 18.63
N VAL A 207 -13.12 14.51 17.51
CA VAL A 207 -13.32 13.50 16.46
C VAL A 207 -12.17 12.48 16.51
N LEU A 208 -12.50 11.25 16.86
CA LEU A 208 -11.61 10.09 16.74
C LEU A 208 -12.02 9.29 15.51
N SER A 209 -11.11 9.03 14.58
CA SER A 209 -11.46 8.32 13.35
C SER A 209 -10.73 7.00 13.21
N PHE A 210 -11.45 6.00 12.72
CA PHE A 210 -10.95 4.79 12.09
C PHE A 210 -11.20 4.89 10.59
N ILE A 211 -10.15 4.71 9.76
CA ILE A 211 -10.28 4.85 8.30
C ILE A 211 -9.64 3.65 7.61
N GLY A 212 -10.45 2.92 6.84
CA GLY A 212 -10.00 1.76 6.06
C GLY A 212 -11.05 0.67 5.93
N GLY A 213 -10.80 -0.32 5.08
CA GLY A 213 -11.69 -1.48 4.97
C GLY A 213 -11.91 -2.17 6.32
N LEU A 214 -13.16 -2.55 6.60
CA LEU A 214 -13.51 -3.26 7.84
C LEU A 214 -13.16 -4.74 7.67
N ILE A 215 -11.87 -5.04 7.88
CA ILE A 215 -11.29 -6.39 7.80
C ILE A 215 -10.59 -6.72 9.11
N GLU A 216 -10.44 -8.02 9.38
CA GLU A 216 -9.88 -8.53 10.66
C GLU A 216 -8.54 -7.88 11.01
N ARG A 217 -7.64 -7.76 10.05
CA ARG A 217 -6.31 -7.14 10.24
C ARG A 217 -6.37 -5.68 10.71
N LYS A 218 -7.40 -4.94 10.33
CA LYS A 218 -7.58 -3.51 10.69
C LYS A 218 -8.18 -3.33 12.08
N ARG A 219 -8.73 -4.41 12.69
CA ARG A 219 -9.28 -4.41 14.05
C ARG A 219 -10.40 -3.39 14.30
N PRO A 220 -11.45 -3.30 13.45
CA PRO A 220 -12.54 -2.36 13.68
C PRO A 220 -13.25 -2.56 15.03
N LEU A 221 -13.34 -3.80 15.51
CA LEU A 221 -13.95 -4.09 16.81
C LEU A 221 -13.12 -3.55 17.98
N LEU A 222 -11.79 -3.58 17.90
CA LEU A 222 -10.92 -2.97 18.90
C LEU A 222 -11.09 -1.45 18.95
N PHE A 223 -11.36 -0.80 17.80
CA PHE A 223 -11.68 0.62 17.78
C PHE A 223 -12.93 0.95 18.62
N ILE A 224 -13.96 0.11 18.54
CA ILE A 224 -15.16 0.27 19.37
C ILE A 224 -14.83 0.09 20.87
N ASP A 225 -14.00 -0.89 21.21
CA ASP A 225 -13.56 -1.12 22.59
C ASP A 225 -12.71 0.04 23.13
N ILE A 226 -11.89 0.66 22.30
CA ILE A 226 -11.13 1.87 22.63
C ILE A 226 -12.07 3.04 22.93
N LEU A 227 -13.10 3.26 22.12
CA LEU A 227 -14.07 4.32 22.34
C LEU A 227 -14.91 4.10 23.60
N ASP A 228 -15.40 2.88 23.83
CA ASP A 228 -16.13 2.53 25.04
C ASP A 228 -15.31 2.84 26.31
N ARG A 229 -14.06 2.42 26.30
CA ARG A 229 -13.17 2.67 27.42
C ARG A 229 -12.87 4.15 27.60
N PHE A 230 -12.60 4.86 26.51
CA PHE A 230 -12.28 6.28 26.53
C PHE A 230 -13.42 7.12 27.10
N VAL A 231 -14.65 6.88 26.66
CA VAL A 231 -15.85 7.60 27.17
C VAL A 231 -16.07 7.35 28.65
N ARG A 232 -15.81 6.14 29.14
CA ARG A 232 -15.95 5.82 30.57
C ARG A 232 -14.85 6.43 31.43
N GLU A 233 -13.61 6.45 30.97
CA GLU A 233 -12.47 6.98 31.74
C GLU A 233 -12.35 8.52 31.62
N HIS A 234 -12.87 9.14 30.54
CA HIS A 234 -12.78 10.57 30.29
C HIS A 234 -14.14 11.20 29.93
N PRO A 235 -15.17 11.10 30.80
CA PRO A 235 -16.53 11.58 30.50
C PRO A 235 -16.61 13.10 30.28
N GLN A 236 -15.60 13.86 30.74
CA GLN A 236 -15.49 15.31 30.58
C GLN A 236 -15.05 15.72 29.16
N ILE A 237 -14.55 14.80 28.33
CA ILE A 237 -14.11 15.08 26.98
C ILE A 237 -15.20 14.58 26.01
N PRO A 238 -16.03 15.46 25.43
CA PRO A 238 -17.03 15.02 24.47
C PRO A 238 -16.35 14.48 23.20
N VAL A 239 -16.59 13.21 22.85
CA VAL A 239 -15.99 12.59 21.69
C VAL A 239 -17.04 11.95 20.78
N VAL A 240 -16.73 11.88 19.49
CA VAL A 240 -17.39 11.04 18.49
C VAL A 240 -16.34 10.16 17.81
N GLY A 241 -16.68 8.87 17.65
CA GLY A 241 -15.88 7.92 16.86
C GLY A 241 -16.46 7.79 15.46
N CYS A 242 -15.71 8.19 14.44
CA CYS A 242 -16.12 8.07 13.04
C CYS A 242 -15.44 6.86 12.39
N VAL A 243 -16.24 5.93 11.85
CA VAL A 243 -15.77 4.73 11.15
C VAL A 243 -15.97 4.92 9.65
N PHE A 244 -14.88 5.11 8.91
CA PHE A 244 -14.89 5.26 7.45
C PHE A 244 -14.41 3.98 6.78
N GLY A 245 -15.19 3.49 5.82
CA GLY A 245 -14.95 2.29 5.05
C GLY A 245 -16.07 1.28 5.19
N ASN A 246 -15.99 0.20 4.42
CA ASN A 246 -16.99 -0.87 4.37
C ASN A 246 -16.31 -2.23 4.55
N SER A 247 -17.08 -3.24 4.90
CA SER A 247 -16.67 -4.65 4.80
C SER A 247 -16.59 -5.04 3.32
N PRO A 248 -15.47 -5.65 2.86
CA PRO A 248 -15.37 -6.12 1.47
C PRO A 248 -16.40 -7.21 1.16
N ALA A 249 -16.95 -7.18 -0.04
CA ALA A 249 -17.90 -8.21 -0.50
C ALA A 249 -17.28 -9.62 -0.39
N GLY A 250 -18.07 -10.58 0.12
CA GLY A 250 -17.61 -11.96 0.29
C GLY A 250 -16.68 -12.22 1.48
N SER A 251 -16.40 -11.20 2.30
CA SER A 251 -15.68 -11.33 3.58
C SER A 251 -16.64 -11.40 4.76
N GLN A 252 -16.08 -11.65 5.96
CA GLN A 252 -16.86 -11.51 7.20
C GLN A 252 -17.38 -10.07 7.31
N ASP A 253 -18.65 -9.91 7.63
CA ASP A 253 -19.26 -8.60 7.84
C ASP A 253 -18.88 -8.01 9.21
N LEU A 254 -17.72 -7.41 9.27
CA LEU A 254 -17.22 -6.75 10.49
C LEU A 254 -17.91 -5.41 10.76
N GLU A 255 -18.61 -4.83 9.78
CA GLU A 255 -19.45 -3.67 10.04
C GLU A 255 -20.66 -4.06 10.87
N ALA A 256 -21.38 -5.11 10.48
CA ALA A 256 -22.48 -5.63 11.28
C ALA A 256 -22.04 -5.99 12.71
N ALA A 257 -20.92 -6.70 12.84
CA ALA A 257 -20.35 -7.04 14.15
C ALA A 257 -20.00 -5.80 15.00
N ALA A 258 -19.43 -4.75 14.37
CA ALA A 258 -19.12 -3.51 15.06
C ALA A 258 -20.38 -2.75 15.50
N ARG A 259 -21.43 -2.74 14.68
CA ARG A 259 -22.75 -2.14 15.04
C ARG A 259 -23.40 -2.86 16.23
N VAL A 260 -23.37 -4.19 16.25
CA VAL A 260 -23.85 -4.99 17.38
C VAL A 260 -23.06 -4.63 18.65
N ARG A 261 -21.73 -4.61 18.59
CA ARG A 261 -20.87 -4.23 19.72
C ARG A 261 -21.14 -2.81 20.23
N CYS A 262 -21.40 -1.85 19.32
CA CYS A 262 -21.80 -0.50 19.71
C CYS A 262 -23.13 -0.49 20.48
N ALA A 263 -24.12 -1.26 20.03
CA ALA A 263 -25.41 -1.35 20.69
C ALA A 263 -25.28 -1.98 22.10
N GLU A 264 -24.55 -3.08 22.22
CA GLU A 264 -24.28 -3.77 23.50
C GLU A 264 -23.61 -2.87 24.53
N ARG A 265 -22.77 -1.93 24.08
CA ARG A 265 -22.02 -0.99 24.93
C ARG A 265 -22.69 0.37 25.10
N GLY A 266 -23.88 0.57 24.54
CA GLY A 266 -24.61 1.85 24.61
C GLY A 266 -23.95 3.01 23.84
N LEU A 267 -23.11 2.72 22.84
CA LEU A 267 -22.35 3.71 22.07
C LEU A 267 -23.08 4.25 20.84
N GLY A 268 -24.36 3.99 20.68
CA GLY A 268 -25.14 4.36 19.46
C GLY A 268 -25.12 5.85 19.13
N GLN A 269 -24.93 6.72 20.14
CA GLN A 269 -24.79 8.17 19.94
C GLN A 269 -23.33 8.62 19.83
N THR A 270 -22.37 7.79 20.20
CA THR A 270 -20.95 8.11 20.19
C THR A 270 -20.26 7.65 18.91
N VAL A 271 -20.71 6.56 18.27
CA VAL A 271 -20.10 6.01 17.06
C VAL A 271 -20.94 6.34 15.83
N ARG A 272 -20.29 6.79 14.78
CA ARG A 272 -20.90 7.07 13.47
C ARG A 272 -20.21 6.23 12.39
N PHE A 273 -20.98 5.41 11.70
CA PHE A 273 -20.51 4.65 10.54
C PHE A 273 -20.73 5.50 9.28
N MET A 274 -19.66 6.03 8.75
CA MET A 274 -19.64 7.02 7.66
C MET A 274 -19.61 6.36 6.26
N GLY A 275 -19.41 5.03 6.20
CA GLY A 275 -19.23 4.33 4.94
C GLY A 275 -17.95 4.74 4.19
N PHE A 276 -17.88 4.37 2.93
CA PHE A 276 -16.78 4.80 2.05
C PHE A 276 -16.93 6.27 1.66
N ARG A 277 -15.89 7.06 1.85
CA ARG A 277 -15.82 8.48 1.45
C ARG A 277 -14.65 8.70 0.51
N ASN A 278 -14.89 9.43 -0.58
CA ASN A 278 -13.87 9.84 -1.54
C ASN A 278 -14.25 11.24 -2.08
N PRO A 279 -13.41 12.27 -1.93
CA PRO A 279 -12.08 12.23 -1.31
C PRO A 279 -12.15 12.06 0.22
N ILE A 280 -11.09 11.47 0.82
CA ILE A 280 -11.00 11.22 2.26
C ILE A 280 -10.32 12.38 3.01
N GLU A 281 -9.59 13.23 2.31
CA GLU A 281 -8.76 14.30 2.86
C GLU A 281 -9.55 15.28 3.73
N PRO A 282 -10.76 15.73 3.40
CA PRO A 282 -11.54 16.62 4.28
C PRO A 282 -11.87 15.95 5.63
N PHE A 283 -12.15 14.66 5.63
CA PHE A 283 -12.47 13.90 6.84
C PHE A 283 -11.24 13.62 7.69
N LEU A 284 -10.08 13.36 7.07
CA LEU A 284 -8.79 13.30 7.76
C LEU A 284 -8.43 14.65 8.40
N ALA A 285 -8.64 15.75 7.68
CA ALA A 285 -8.41 17.09 8.22
C ALA A 285 -9.37 17.43 9.37
N ALA A 286 -10.62 16.96 9.34
CA ALA A 286 -11.60 17.14 10.40
C ALA A 286 -11.30 16.33 11.68
N THR A 287 -10.46 15.29 11.57
CA THR A 287 -10.15 14.34 12.63
C THR A 287 -9.15 14.92 13.65
N ASP A 288 -9.46 14.87 14.94
CA ASP A 288 -8.52 15.28 16.01
C ASP A 288 -7.40 14.25 16.18
N VAL A 289 -7.73 12.95 16.16
CA VAL A 289 -6.75 11.86 16.21
C VAL A 289 -7.23 10.69 15.34
N LEU A 290 -6.35 10.23 14.45
CA LEU A 290 -6.55 8.97 13.73
C LEU A 290 -6.11 7.81 14.62
N VAL A 291 -7.00 6.85 14.86
CA VAL A 291 -6.74 5.63 15.63
C VAL A 291 -6.50 4.48 14.66
N VAL A 292 -5.33 3.84 14.76
CA VAL A 292 -4.91 2.74 13.88
C VAL A 292 -4.62 1.49 14.72
N PRO A 293 -5.65 0.73 15.12
CA PRO A 293 -5.49 -0.46 15.96
C PRO A 293 -5.03 -1.70 15.18
N ALA A 294 -4.60 -1.53 13.95
CA ALA A 294 -4.30 -2.58 12.99
C ALA A 294 -3.17 -3.51 13.43
N MET A 295 -3.31 -4.80 13.07
CA MET A 295 -2.27 -5.83 13.24
C MET A 295 -1.73 -6.24 11.86
N GLY A 296 -0.40 -6.32 11.73
CA GLY A 296 0.22 -6.80 10.48
C GLY A 296 -0.04 -5.90 9.26
N GLU A 297 -0.21 -4.59 9.46
CA GLU A 297 -0.31 -3.64 8.36
C GLU A 297 1.03 -3.60 7.60
N PRO A 298 1.09 -3.92 6.31
CA PRO A 298 2.34 -3.89 5.55
C PRO A 298 2.98 -2.51 5.52
N PHE A 299 2.19 -1.49 5.21
CA PHE A 299 2.56 -0.08 5.29
C PHE A 299 1.27 0.76 5.20
N GLY A 300 0.87 1.36 6.31
CA GLY A 300 -0.42 2.01 6.46
C GLY A 300 -0.57 3.29 5.63
N ARG A 301 -1.22 3.21 4.47
CA ARG A 301 -1.44 4.39 3.62
C ARG A 301 -2.17 5.50 4.35
N THR A 302 -3.30 5.20 4.97
CA THR A 302 -4.13 6.18 5.68
C THR A 302 -3.39 6.88 6.82
N LEU A 303 -2.49 6.16 7.50
CA LEU A 303 -1.61 6.72 8.53
C LEU A 303 -0.71 7.81 7.94
N ILE A 304 -0.08 7.54 6.80
CA ILE A 304 0.80 8.51 6.11
C ILE A 304 -0.03 9.69 5.56
N GLU A 305 -1.20 9.43 4.99
CA GLU A 305 -2.12 10.46 4.52
C GLU A 305 -2.55 11.41 5.66
N ALA A 306 -2.83 10.85 6.84
CA ALA A 306 -3.11 11.64 8.06
C ALA A 306 -1.91 12.52 8.45
N MET A 307 -0.69 11.95 8.45
CA MET A 307 0.52 12.71 8.75
C MET A 307 0.74 13.87 7.78
N PHE A 308 0.54 13.67 6.47
CA PHE A 308 0.63 14.75 5.47
C PHE A 308 -0.33 15.91 5.75
N LEU A 309 -1.52 15.60 6.26
CA LEU A 309 -2.54 16.60 6.62
C LEU A 309 -2.34 17.16 8.05
N GLY A 310 -1.31 16.71 8.77
CA GLY A 310 -1.06 17.13 10.14
C GLY A 310 -2.08 16.58 11.14
N THR A 311 -2.71 15.46 10.85
CA THR A 311 -3.59 14.78 11.80
C THR A 311 -2.77 13.81 12.64
N PRO A 312 -2.65 13.99 13.97
CA PRO A 312 -1.95 13.08 14.86
C PRO A 312 -2.49 11.66 14.80
N VAL A 313 -1.60 10.69 14.91
CA VAL A 313 -1.92 9.27 14.83
C VAL A 313 -1.55 8.57 16.13
N VAL A 314 -2.45 7.74 16.64
CA VAL A 314 -2.16 6.73 17.67
C VAL A 314 -2.33 5.36 17.03
N ALA A 315 -1.25 4.59 16.91
CA ALA A 315 -1.22 3.32 16.21
C ALA A 315 -0.59 2.21 17.06
N THR A 316 -0.92 0.96 16.76
CA THR A 316 -0.25 -0.19 17.38
C THR A 316 1.23 -0.25 16.97
N ASP A 317 2.09 -0.60 17.94
CA ASP A 317 3.51 -0.93 17.69
C ASP A 317 3.64 -2.29 17.00
N HIS A 318 3.09 -2.39 15.79
CA HIS A 318 3.08 -3.62 15.02
C HIS A 318 3.05 -3.37 13.51
N GLY A 319 3.56 -4.33 12.75
CA GLY A 319 3.57 -4.23 11.28
C GLY A 319 4.52 -3.14 10.79
N GLY A 320 4.06 -2.37 9.82
CA GLY A 320 4.78 -1.22 9.27
C GLY A 320 4.56 0.09 10.03
N ASN A 321 3.68 0.14 11.06
CA ASN A 321 3.41 1.37 11.82
C ASN A 321 4.68 1.94 12.48
N PRO A 322 5.56 1.12 13.13
CA PRO A 322 6.81 1.62 13.72
C PRO A 322 7.84 2.14 12.70
N GLU A 323 7.64 1.86 11.42
CA GLU A 323 8.49 2.44 10.38
C GLU A 323 8.02 3.83 9.94
N ALA A 324 6.77 4.14 10.21
CA ALA A 324 6.13 5.41 9.87
C ALA A 324 6.12 6.41 11.02
N ILE A 325 5.98 5.93 12.26
CA ILE A 325 5.86 6.76 13.46
C ILE A 325 7.15 6.69 14.29
N GLU A 326 7.70 7.84 14.59
CA GLU A 326 8.67 8.03 15.67
C GLU A 326 7.87 8.31 16.95
N ASN A 327 7.85 7.34 17.89
CA ASN A 327 7.01 7.41 19.07
C ASN A 327 7.22 8.70 19.88
N GLU A 328 6.12 9.35 20.30
CA GLU A 328 6.03 10.63 21.01
C GLU A 328 6.58 11.86 20.26
N ARG A 329 7.06 11.67 19.05
CA ARG A 329 7.55 12.75 18.21
C ARG A 329 6.63 13.03 17.01
N THR A 330 6.29 12.01 16.21
CA THR A 330 5.44 12.14 15.02
C THR A 330 4.09 11.44 15.16
N GLY A 331 3.81 10.88 16.34
CA GLY A 331 2.62 10.14 16.70
C GLY A 331 2.90 9.27 17.91
N PHE A 332 1.97 8.39 18.24
CA PHE A 332 2.12 7.47 19.35
C PHE A 332 2.03 6.02 18.89
N LEU A 333 2.92 5.18 19.44
CA LEU A 333 2.90 3.73 19.28
C LEU A 333 2.48 3.08 20.59
N VAL A 334 1.51 2.17 20.50
CA VAL A 334 0.93 1.52 21.68
C VAL A 334 0.95 0.00 21.56
N THR A 335 0.85 -0.70 22.70
CA THR A 335 0.79 -2.15 22.73
C THR A 335 -0.39 -2.66 21.89
N PRO A 336 -0.16 -3.61 20.96
CA PRO A 336 -1.22 -4.21 20.18
C PRO A 336 -2.24 -4.98 21.01
N GLU A 337 -3.48 -5.10 20.51
CA GLU A 337 -4.60 -5.85 21.10
C GLU A 337 -5.01 -5.36 22.49
N ASP A 338 -4.56 -4.19 22.93
CA ASP A 338 -4.88 -3.58 24.23
C ASP A 338 -5.57 -2.23 24.05
N ALA A 339 -6.88 -2.19 24.25
CA ALA A 339 -7.64 -0.93 24.24
C ALA A 339 -7.17 0.07 25.31
N GLY A 340 -6.65 -0.42 26.44
CA GLY A 340 -6.13 0.40 27.53
C GLY A 340 -4.89 1.19 27.17
N ALA A 341 -4.03 0.61 26.33
CA ALA A 341 -2.81 1.27 25.88
C ALA A 341 -3.07 2.56 25.05
N PHE A 342 -4.27 2.72 24.49
CA PHE A 342 -4.66 3.94 23.76
C PHE A 342 -5.07 5.09 24.68
N MET A 343 -5.43 4.84 25.93
CA MET A 343 -6.07 5.85 26.80
C MET A 343 -5.17 7.05 27.08
N GLU A 344 -3.95 6.81 27.51
CA GLU A 344 -3.00 7.87 27.85
C GLU A 344 -2.63 8.74 26.63
N PRO A 345 -2.21 8.19 25.47
CA PRO A 345 -1.93 8.99 24.28
C PRO A 345 -3.13 9.79 23.78
N LEU A 346 -4.33 9.20 23.76
CA LEU A 346 -5.55 9.89 23.33
C LEU A 346 -5.89 11.04 24.30
N SER A 347 -5.87 10.79 25.61
CA SER A 347 -6.15 11.80 26.61
C SER A 347 -5.16 12.97 26.53
N ARG A 348 -3.86 12.68 26.40
CA ARG A 348 -2.82 13.72 26.22
C ARG A 348 -3.04 14.57 24.98
N LEU A 349 -3.31 13.95 23.83
CA LEU A 349 -3.53 14.69 22.58
C LEU A 349 -4.81 15.55 22.62
N LEU A 350 -5.90 15.03 23.20
CA LEU A 350 -7.18 15.72 23.20
C LEU A 350 -7.28 16.85 24.24
N SER A 351 -6.48 16.78 25.32
CA SER A 351 -6.49 17.77 26.40
C SER A 351 -5.31 18.76 26.36
N ASN A 352 -4.30 18.56 25.49
CA ASN A 352 -3.10 19.40 25.42
C ASN A 352 -2.86 19.94 24.01
N PRO A 353 -3.46 21.11 23.64
CA PRO A 353 -3.30 21.70 22.32
C PRO A 353 -1.85 21.97 21.89
N PRO A 354 -0.92 22.42 22.76
CA PRO A 354 0.49 22.55 22.41
C PRO A 354 1.15 21.22 22.02
N LEU A 355 0.86 20.14 22.72
CA LEU A 355 1.36 18.81 22.37
C LEU A 355 0.79 18.37 21.02
N TRP A 356 -0.52 18.55 20.83
CA TRP A 356 -1.20 18.22 19.58
C TRP A 356 -0.53 18.92 18.39
N ALA A 357 -0.30 20.26 18.47
CA ALA A 357 0.34 21.05 17.42
C ALA A 357 1.77 20.55 17.14
N ARG A 358 2.56 20.32 18.17
CA ARG A 358 3.94 19.80 18.04
C ARG A 358 3.99 18.46 17.33
N ILE A 359 3.11 17.52 17.68
CA ILE A 359 3.03 16.20 17.03
C ILE A 359 2.56 16.35 15.57
N SER A 360 1.56 17.18 15.32
CA SER A 360 1.03 17.49 13.99
C SER A 360 2.10 18.00 13.03
N ASP A 361 2.86 19.02 13.46
CA ASP A 361 3.91 19.63 12.64
C ASP A 361 5.06 18.65 12.37
N ALA A 362 5.54 17.97 13.42
CA ALA A 362 6.60 16.96 13.27
C ALA A 362 6.18 15.79 12.37
N ALA A 363 4.91 15.34 12.46
CA ALA A 363 4.38 14.30 11.61
C ALA A 363 4.36 14.71 10.13
N ARG A 364 3.91 15.94 9.87
CA ARG A 364 3.85 16.50 8.52
C ARG A 364 5.23 16.60 7.90
N ASP A 365 6.19 17.20 8.61
CA ASP A 365 7.57 17.34 8.13
C ASP A 365 8.19 15.97 7.85
N HIS A 366 8.00 15.01 8.76
CA HIS A 366 8.50 13.65 8.57
C HIS A 366 7.90 12.97 7.33
N ALA A 367 6.58 13.09 7.14
CA ALA A 367 5.89 12.49 5.98
C ALA A 367 6.40 13.09 4.66
N PHE A 368 6.54 14.41 4.58
CA PHE A 368 7.09 15.10 3.41
C PHE A 368 8.49 14.64 3.06
N PHE A 369 9.37 14.59 4.05
CA PHE A 369 10.76 14.19 3.84
C PHE A 369 10.88 12.72 3.44
N SER A 370 10.10 11.83 4.08
CA SER A 370 10.33 10.37 4.00
C SER A 370 9.55 9.67 2.89
N TYR A 371 8.33 10.16 2.53
CA TYR A 371 7.38 9.39 1.72
C TYR A 371 6.95 10.08 0.42
N SER A 372 7.66 11.13 0.00
CA SER A 372 7.36 11.82 -1.25
C SER A 372 7.49 10.90 -2.47
N THR A 373 6.62 11.12 -3.47
CA THR A 373 6.65 10.41 -4.75
C THR A 373 8.01 10.55 -5.43
N HIS A 374 8.64 11.73 -5.38
CA HIS A 374 9.97 11.95 -5.96
C HIS A 374 11.01 10.96 -5.40
N ARG A 375 11.10 10.83 -4.07
CA ARG A 375 12.03 9.91 -3.40
C ARG A 375 11.75 8.44 -3.74
N HIS A 376 10.48 8.08 -3.86
CA HIS A 376 10.08 6.74 -4.29
C HIS A 376 10.59 6.43 -5.70
N VAL A 377 10.35 7.35 -6.65
CA VAL A 377 10.78 7.22 -8.06
C VAL A 377 12.30 7.07 -8.14
N GLU A 378 13.07 7.95 -7.49
CA GLU A 378 14.54 7.86 -7.46
C GLU A 378 15.02 6.48 -6.98
N ASN A 379 14.41 5.96 -5.91
CA ASN A 379 14.81 4.66 -5.36
C ASN A 379 14.43 3.51 -6.29
N VAL A 380 13.27 3.55 -6.95
CA VAL A 380 12.87 2.54 -7.94
C VAL A 380 13.77 2.60 -9.17
N MET A 381 14.17 3.78 -9.64
CA MET A 381 15.12 3.92 -10.74
C MET A 381 16.47 3.24 -10.43
N LYS A 382 17.00 3.40 -9.21
CA LYS A 382 18.19 2.67 -8.75
C LYS A 382 18.00 1.14 -8.78
N ILE A 383 16.77 0.63 -8.55
CA ILE A 383 16.47 -0.79 -8.68
C ILE A 383 16.51 -1.24 -10.15
N TYR A 384 15.96 -0.44 -11.06
CA TYR A 384 16.01 -0.75 -12.50
C TYR A 384 17.45 -0.81 -13.01
N ASP A 385 18.28 0.17 -12.67
CA ASP A 385 19.69 0.18 -13.02
C ASP A 385 20.41 -1.09 -12.52
N ARG A 386 20.22 -1.44 -11.24
CA ARG A 386 20.82 -2.65 -10.65
C ARG A 386 20.27 -3.94 -11.29
N ALA A 387 19.01 -3.95 -11.75
CA ALA A 387 18.45 -5.10 -12.43
C ALA A 387 19.09 -5.30 -13.82
N LEU A 388 19.37 -4.21 -14.53
CA LEU A 388 19.96 -4.23 -15.87
C LEU A 388 21.48 -4.43 -15.86
N CYS A 389 22.21 -3.84 -14.91
CA CYS A 389 23.67 -4.01 -14.79
C CYS A 389 24.09 -5.48 -14.60
N SER A 390 23.29 -6.27 -13.89
CA SER A 390 23.56 -7.70 -13.74
C SER A 390 23.47 -8.51 -15.06
N ARG A 391 22.91 -7.93 -16.13
CA ARG A 391 22.92 -8.52 -17.49
C ARG A 391 24.27 -8.34 -18.17
N LYS A 392 24.94 -7.20 -17.99
CA LYS A 392 26.23 -6.92 -18.61
C LYS A 392 27.36 -7.79 -18.02
N ALA A 393 27.30 -8.09 -16.72
CA ALA A 393 28.29 -8.97 -16.07
C ALA A 393 28.16 -10.44 -16.54
N GLY A 394 26.91 -10.94 -16.77
CA GLY A 394 26.70 -12.29 -17.30
C GLY A 394 27.13 -12.47 -18.75
N LEU A 395 26.94 -11.44 -19.60
CA LEU A 395 27.40 -11.45 -20.99
C LEU A 395 28.92 -11.33 -21.15
N ALA A 396 29.59 -10.66 -20.20
CA ALA A 396 31.06 -10.54 -20.22
C ALA A 396 31.77 -11.86 -19.84
N THR A 397 31.14 -12.68 -18.98
CA THR A 397 31.69 -14.01 -18.62
C THR A 397 31.48 -15.05 -19.73
N ASP A 398 30.41 -14.97 -20.54
CA ASP A 398 30.20 -15.88 -21.67
C ASP A 398 31.14 -15.60 -22.85
N LEU A 399 31.53 -14.33 -23.04
CA LEU A 399 32.48 -13.97 -24.13
C LEU A 399 33.96 -14.28 -23.80
N THR A 400 34.31 -14.52 -22.53
CA THR A 400 35.66 -14.88 -22.13
C THR A 400 35.89 -16.40 -22.06
N SER A 401 34.84 -17.21 -22.14
CA SER A 401 34.96 -18.68 -22.19
C SER A 401 35.09 -19.25 -23.60
N GLU A 402 34.90 -18.43 -24.66
CA GLU A 402 35.07 -18.88 -26.05
C GLU A 402 36.41 -18.53 -26.71
N ILE A 403 37.36 -17.87 -25.98
CA ILE A 403 38.68 -17.50 -26.49
C ILE A 403 39.80 -18.20 -25.69
N GLY A 404 39.58 -19.43 -25.29
CA GLY A 404 40.59 -20.21 -24.54
C GLY A 404 40.37 -21.70 -24.71
N GLY A 405 40.47 -22.16 -25.94
CA GLY A 405 40.43 -23.57 -26.31
C GLY A 405 41.25 -23.79 -27.58
#